data_e8798ed33f422f69cb7c8d20162a5778
#
_entry.id   e8798ed33f422f69cb7c8d20162a5778
#
_cell.length_a   1.000
_cell.length_b   1.000
_cell.length_c   1.000
_cell.angle_alpha   90.00
_cell.angle_beta   90.00
_cell.angle_gamma   90.00
#
_symmetry.space_group_name_H-M   'P 1'
#
loop_
_entity.id
_entity.type
_entity.pdbx_description
1 polymer ?
#
loop_
_entity_poly.entity_id
_entity_poly.type
_entity_poly.pdbx_seq_one_letter_code
_entity_poly.pdbx_strand_id
1 'polypeptide(L)'
;MVQVIDRLEDADGAEYIQFRPYRSPRDPKRILASWGPHGVDEPGRMASIGQSQLGTPVKDQFKHAFNEADQYGVPFLWVDDPDGLFPPAKRPTPP
;
A
#
# COMPACT_ATOMS: atom_id res chain seq x y z
N MET A 1 4.77 5.49 -14.31
CA MET A 1 5.59 5.46 -13.09
C MET A 1 4.71 5.63 -11.87
N VAL A 2 4.90 4.81 -10.85
CA VAL A 2 4.12 4.88 -9.62
C VAL A 2 4.69 5.96 -8.70
N GLN A 3 3.84 6.81 -8.18
CA GLN A 3 4.20 7.82 -7.19
C GLN A 3 3.63 7.41 -5.82
N VAL A 4 4.47 7.39 -4.81
CA VAL A 4 4.05 7.10 -3.44
C VAL A 4 3.55 8.40 -2.80
N ILE A 5 2.34 8.34 -2.25
CA ILE A 5 1.72 9.51 -1.59
C ILE A 5 1.29 9.14 -0.18
N ASP A 6 1.30 10.11 0.72
CA ASP A 6 0.88 9.93 2.11
C ASP A 6 -0.52 10.50 2.36
N ARG A 7 -1.03 11.28 1.43
CA ARG A 7 -2.33 11.92 1.54
C ARG A 7 -3.15 11.57 0.33
N LEU A 8 -4.38 11.14 0.56
CA LEU A 8 -5.30 10.75 -0.52
C LEU A 8 -5.56 11.92 -1.48
N GLU A 9 -5.58 13.15 -0.97
CA GLU A 9 -5.80 14.34 -1.78
C GLU A 9 -4.76 14.48 -2.91
N ASP A 10 -3.56 13.96 -2.71
CA ASP A 10 -2.49 14.06 -3.69
C ASP A 10 -2.73 13.18 -4.92
N ALA A 11 -3.66 12.23 -4.84
CA ALA A 11 -4.08 11.45 -5.99
C ALA A 11 -4.98 12.23 -6.96
N ASP A 12 -5.63 13.30 -6.48
CA ASP A 12 -6.46 14.20 -7.27
C ASP A 12 -7.51 13.47 -8.13
N GLY A 13 -8.19 12.50 -7.54
CA GLY A 13 -9.21 11.72 -8.23
C GLY A 13 -8.70 10.61 -9.14
N ALA A 14 -7.40 10.46 -9.27
CA ALA A 14 -6.83 9.37 -10.07
C ALA A 14 -6.88 8.04 -9.31
N GLU A 15 -6.64 6.95 -10.04
CA GLU A 15 -6.56 5.63 -9.43
C GLU A 15 -5.39 5.51 -8.47
N TYR A 16 -5.59 4.71 -7.44
CA TYR A 16 -4.54 4.42 -6.48
C TYR A 16 -4.69 3.02 -5.92
N ILE A 17 -3.59 2.48 -5.41
CA ILE A 17 -3.61 1.33 -4.50
C ILE A 17 -3.47 1.89 -3.09
N GLN A 18 -4.35 1.48 -2.19
CA GLN A 18 -4.27 1.83 -0.78
C GLN A 18 -3.43 0.77 -0.07
N PHE A 19 -2.38 1.21 0.60
CA PHE A 19 -1.51 0.37 1.42
C PHE A 19 -1.68 0.77 2.88
N ARG A 20 -2.23 -0.13 3.70
CA ARG A 20 -2.56 0.18 5.08
C ARG A 20 -1.75 -0.69 6.05
N PRO A 21 -0.73 -0.12 6.70
CA PRO A 21 -0.02 -0.78 7.78
C PRO A 21 -0.90 -0.90 9.03
N TYR A 22 -0.74 -2.00 9.77
CA TYR A 22 -1.43 -2.20 11.03
C TYR A 22 -0.60 -3.08 11.95
N ARG A 23 -0.87 -3.00 13.26
CA ARG A 23 -0.21 -3.88 14.23
C ARG A 23 -0.87 -5.24 14.23
N SER A 24 -0.06 -6.30 14.25
CA SER A 24 -0.59 -7.65 14.39
C SER A 24 -1.35 -7.80 15.72
N PRO A 25 -2.59 -8.32 15.70
CA PRO A 25 -3.33 -8.55 16.93
C PRO A 25 -2.70 -9.63 17.81
N ARG A 26 -1.89 -10.52 17.23
CA ARG A 26 -1.20 -11.58 17.97
C ARG A 26 0.14 -11.16 18.52
N ASP A 27 0.82 -10.22 17.85
CA ASP A 27 2.11 -9.71 18.24
C ASP A 27 2.19 -8.21 17.93
N PRO A 28 1.90 -7.34 18.92
CA PRO A 28 1.87 -5.89 18.69
C PRO A 28 3.20 -5.29 18.24
N LYS A 29 4.30 -6.00 18.37
CA LYS A 29 5.61 -5.56 17.87
C LYS A 29 5.75 -5.77 16.37
N ARG A 30 4.87 -6.55 15.77
CA ARG A 30 4.93 -6.88 14.36
C ARG A 30 3.97 -5.99 13.59
N ILE A 31 4.49 -5.37 12.52
CA ILE A 31 3.70 -4.56 11.62
C ILE A 31 3.38 -5.39 10.38
N LEU A 32 2.11 -5.47 10.07
CA LEU A 32 1.58 -6.11 8.88
C LEU A 32 1.00 -5.04 7.97
N ALA A 33 0.58 -5.42 6.77
CA ALA A 33 -0.10 -4.51 5.88
C ALA A 33 -1.15 -5.23 5.05
N SER A 34 -2.19 -4.50 4.69
CA SER A 34 -3.13 -4.90 3.65
C SER A 34 -3.11 -3.84 2.56
N TRP A 35 -3.35 -4.25 1.31
CA TRP A 35 -3.42 -3.31 0.20
C TRP A 35 -4.41 -3.79 -0.85
N GLY A 36 -4.96 -2.86 -1.59
CA GLY A 36 -5.90 -3.18 -2.65
C GLY A 36 -6.23 -1.97 -3.51
N PRO A 37 -6.93 -2.19 -4.63
CA PRO A 37 -7.27 -1.14 -5.57
C PRO A 37 -8.40 -0.25 -5.05
N HIS A 38 -8.25 1.07 -5.25
CA HIS A 38 -9.23 2.06 -4.87
C HIS A 38 -9.28 3.20 -5.90
N GLY A 39 -10.22 4.08 -5.74
CA GLY A 39 -10.28 5.37 -6.41
C GLY A 39 -11.20 5.44 -7.59
N VAL A 40 -11.19 4.51 -8.49
CA VAL A 40 -12.12 4.50 -9.62
C VAL A 40 -13.07 3.33 -9.45
N ASP A 41 -14.34 3.64 -9.29
CA ASP A 41 -15.39 2.64 -9.10
C ASP A 41 -15.78 2.07 -10.46
N GLU A 42 -14.96 1.17 -10.98
CA GLU A 42 -15.24 0.45 -12.20
C GLU A 42 -15.60 -0.99 -11.86
N PRO A 43 -16.85 -1.41 -12.11
CA PRO A 43 -17.27 -2.77 -11.86
C PRO A 43 -16.40 -3.79 -12.61
N GLY A 44 -15.91 -4.79 -11.89
CA GLY A 44 -15.09 -5.85 -12.48
C GLY A 44 -13.61 -5.56 -12.52
N ARG A 45 -13.17 -4.39 -12.09
CA ARG A 45 -11.76 -4.05 -12.05
C ARG A 45 -11.13 -4.53 -10.76
N MET A 46 -10.11 -5.33 -10.90
CA MET A 46 -9.25 -5.84 -9.84
C MET A 46 -9.92 -6.20 -8.52
N ALA A 47 -10.07 -7.47 -8.31
CA ALA A 47 -10.57 -8.01 -7.06
C ALA A 47 -9.46 -8.47 -6.10
N SER A 48 -8.18 -8.42 -6.50
CA SER A 48 -7.13 -8.96 -5.67
C SER A 48 -6.70 -7.97 -4.59
N ILE A 49 -6.72 -8.44 -3.36
CA ILE A 49 -6.21 -7.72 -2.19
C ILE A 49 -4.96 -8.43 -1.72
N GLY A 50 -3.85 -7.71 -1.66
CA GLY A 50 -2.64 -8.23 -1.08
C GLY A 50 -2.67 -8.11 0.43
N GLN A 51 -2.11 -9.09 1.11
CA GLN A 51 -1.98 -9.08 2.56
C GLN A 51 -0.60 -9.56 2.98
N SER A 52 -0.09 -8.99 4.05
CA SER A 52 1.13 -9.46 4.66
C SER A 52 0.97 -10.90 5.11
N GLN A 53 1.92 -11.72 4.74
CA GLN A 53 2.01 -13.07 5.29
C GLN A 53 2.79 -13.04 6.60
N LEU A 54 2.49 -13.98 7.48
CA LEU A 54 3.20 -14.12 8.73
C LEU A 54 4.69 -14.33 8.46
N GLY A 55 5.53 -13.50 9.06
CA GLY A 55 6.97 -13.56 8.88
C GLY A 55 7.54 -12.64 7.81
N THR A 56 6.72 -12.04 6.96
CA THR A 56 7.20 -11.14 5.92
C THR A 56 7.24 -9.71 6.44
N PRO A 57 8.41 -9.01 6.38
CA PRO A 57 8.50 -7.63 6.82
C PRO A 57 7.58 -6.70 6.03
N VAL A 58 7.06 -5.66 6.69
CA VAL A 58 6.17 -4.69 6.05
C VAL A 58 6.83 -4.00 4.85
N LYS A 59 8.13 -3.75 4.91
CA LYS A 59 8.85 -3.14 3.79
C LYS A 59 8.83 -4.02 2.53
N ASP A 60 8.84 -5.33 2.69
CA ASP A 60 8.76 -6.25 1.56
C ASP A 60 7.34 -6.29 0.99
N GLN A 61 6.35 -6.19 1.85
CA GLN A 61 4.95 -6.07 1.43
C GLN A 61 4.72 -4.76 0.67
N PHE A 62 5.36 -3.67 1.11
CA PHE A 62 5.32 -2.40 0.40
C PHE A 62 5.89 -2.54 -1.02
N LYS A 63 7.02 -3.24 -1.18
CA LYS A 63 7.59 -3.51 -2.50
C LYS A 63 6.63 -4.29 -3.39
N HIS A 64 5.93 -5.27 -2.86
CA HIS A 64 4.93 -6.03 -3.59
C HIS A 64 3.79 -5.12 -4.06
N ALA A 65 3.26 -4.29 -3.18
CA ALA A 65 2.20 -3.35 -3.52
C ALA A 65 2.65 -2.36 -4.60
N PHE A 66 3.87 -1.85 -4.49
CA PHE A 66 4.44 -0.95 -5.48
C PHE A 66 4.55 -1.64 -6.85
N ASN A 67 5.06 -2.87 -6.88
CA ASN A 67 5.18 -3.64 -8.12
C ASN A 67 3.82 -3.93 -8.74
N GLU A 68 2.80 -4.23 -7.94
CA GLU A 68 1.44 -4.38 -8.44
C GLU A 68 0.93 -3.11 -9.09
N ALA A 69 1.11 -1.97 -8.43
CA ALA A 69 0.70 -0.69 -9.00
C ALA A 69 1.37 -0.42 -10.34
N ASP A 70 2.66 -0.70 -10.41
CA ASP A 70 3.43 -0.53 -11.65
C ASP A 70 2.94 -1.48 -12.75
N GLN A 71 2.73 -2.74 -12.39
CA GLN A 71 2.27 -3.76 -13.33
C GLN A 71 0.90 -3.45 -13.93
N TYR A 72 -0.01 -2.92 -13.13
CA TYR A 72 -1.37 -2.60 -13.56
C TYR A 72 -1.54 -1.16 -14.06
N GLY A 73 -0.46 -0.39 -14.14
CA GLY A 73 -0.51 0.98 -14.61
C GLY A 73 -1.25 1.94 -13.67
N VAL A 74 -1.29 1.63 -12.39
CA VAL A 74 -1.90 2.50 -11.38
C VAL A 74 -0.90 3.59 -11.01
N PRO A 75 -1.26 4.89 -11.13
CA PRO A 75 -0.28 5.96 -10.97
C PRO A 75 0.13 6.24 -9.53
N PHE A 76 -0.68 5.86 -8.54
CA PHE A 76 -0.42 6.21 -7.14
C PHE A 76 -0.47 5.00 -6.23
N LEU A 77 0.45 4.98 -5.27
CA LEU A 77 0.42 4.09 -4.10
C LEU A 77 0.24 4.97 -2.87
N TRP A 78 -0.94 4.93 -2.28
CA TRP A 78 -1.27 5.72 -1.10
C TRP A 78 -0.97 4.91 0.15
N VAL A 79 -0.04 5.42 0.97
CA VAL A 79 0.25 4.82 2.27
C VAL A 79 -0.68 5.45 3.31
N ASP A 80 -1.74 4.72 3.66
CA ASP A 80 -2.72 5.12 4.65
C ASP A 80 -2.23 4.68 6.04
N ASP A 81 -1.43 5.53 6.67
CA ASP A 81 -0.73 5.20 7.91
C ASP A 81 -1.01 6.24 9.01
N PRO A 82 -2.26 6.28 9.53
CA PRO A 82 -2.63 7.28 10.53
C PRO A 82 -1.86 7.17 11.85
N ASP A 83 -1.37 5.97 12.16
CA ASP A 83 -0.66 5.71 13.42
C ASP A 83 0.86 5.82 13.31
N GLY A 84 1.39 6.14 12.13
CA GLY A 84 2.82 6.29 11.92
C GLY A 84 3.61 5.00 12.06
N LEU A 85 3.02 3.87 11.71
CA LEU A 85 3.68 2.56 11.83
C LEU A 85 4.73 2.32 10.75
N PHE A 86 4.58 2.97 9.61
CA PHE A 86 5.48 2.81 8.47
C PHE A 86 5.81 4.19 7.86
N PRO A 87 6.53 5.05 8.60
CA PRO A 87 6.83 6.41 8.16
C PRO A 87 7.78 6.41 6.95
N PRO A 88 7.86 7.52 6.21
CA PRO A 88 8.70 7.62 5.00
C PRO A 88 10.14 7.18 5.21
N ALA A 89 10.73 7.46 6.38
CA ALA A 89 12.11 7.09 6.69
C ALA A 89 12.35 5.58 6.73
N LYS A 90 11.30 4.78 6.94
CA LYS A 90 11.39 3.31 7.00
C LYS A 90 11.05 2.62 5.69
N ARG A 91 10.61 3.37 4.69
CA ARG A 91 10.21 2.79 3.41
C ARG A 91 11.42 2.52 2.53
N PRO A 92 11.41 1.40 1.77
CA PRO A 92 12.47 1.17 0.80
C PRO A 92 12.41 2.21 -0.31
N THR A 93 13.57 2.54 -0.87
CA THR A 93 13.62 3.40 -2.04
C THR A 93 13.03 2.65 -3.24
N PRO A 94 12.08 3.23 -3.99
CA PRO A 94 11.57 2.60 -5.21
C PRO A 94 12.70 2.34 -6.20
N PRO A 95 12.65 1.22 -6.91
CA PRO A 95 13.64 0.93 -7.94
C PRO A 95 13.56 1.90 -9.12
#